data_edab658e83f694ac5695a3da9973334a
#
_entry.id   edab658e83f694ac5695a3da9973334a
#
_cell.length_a   1.000
_cell.length_b   1.000
_cell.length_c   1.000
_cell.angle_alpha   90.00
_cell.angle_beta   90.00
_cell.angle_gamma   90.00
#
_symmetry.space_group_name_H-M   'P 1'
#
loop_
_entity.id
_entity.type
_entity.pdbx_description
1 polymer ?
#
loop_
_entity_poly.entity_id
_entity_poly.type
_entity_poly.pdbx_seq_one_letter_code
_entity_poly.pdbx_strand_id
1 'polypeptide(L)'
;MKTLVLEYGTNKVLIKVKSESGKEGVYTLNIIRKDDRPVDNNLKSIIINGGTIKIEFDPSTLSYTIKTFKLEKLEIEATPSDTTAKVDIAIPKKIIIGQNTVKITVTPTTGSKKEYTILFDNTDKPTDTRLKNLSIKGININFESDKYDYEIRYDKSYKNGIKIYDTALSEDTKITIKGNNNLEEGSVIKVLVEALDGSSSSEYRIRLVKDTRINF
;
A
#
# COMPACT_ATOMS: atom_id res chain seq x y z
N MET A 1 -35.46 34.70 34.08
CA MET A 1 -34.11 34.31 33.63
C MET A 1 -34.12 34.18 32.12
N LYS A 2 -33.17 34.75 31.38
CA LYS A 2 -33.04 34.60 29.93
C LYS A 2 -31.84 33.72 29.63
N THR A 3 -32.02 32.69 28.80
CA THR A 3 -30.96 31.78 28.40
C THR A 3 -30.52 32.12 26.97
N LEU A 4 -29.23 32.13 26.71
CA LEU A 4 -28.66 32.31 25.41
C LEU A 4 -27.88 31.06 25.02
N VAL A 5 -28.14 30.52 23.83
CA VAL A 5 -27.30 29.49 23.23
C VAL A 5 -26.12 30.17 22.54
N LEU A 6 -24.93 29.75 22.89
CA LEU A 6 -23.70 30.32 22.27
C LEU A 6 -23.31 29.51 21.06
N GLU A 7 -23.09 30.21 19.95
CA GLU A 7 -22.41 29.67 18.77
C GLU A 7 -20.90 29.62 18.98
N TYR A 8 -20.16 28.75 18.25
CA TYR A 8 -18.71 28.78 18.27
C TYR A 8 -18.17 30.12 17.74
N GLY A 9 -17.10 30.64 18.34
CA GLY A 9 -16.53 31.94 18.03
C GLY A 9 -17.11 33.06 18.90
N THR A 10 -17.22 34.27 18.39
CA THR A 10 -17.59 35.47 19.12
C THR A 10 -19.12 35.69 19.11
N ASN A 11 -19.71 35.67 20.29
CA ASN A 11 -21.12 35.95 20.52
C ASN A 11 -21.27 37.34 21.13
N LYS A 12 -22.00 38.20 20.49
CA LYS A 12 -22.25 39.58 20.97
C LYS A 12 -23.60 39.66 21.64
N VAL A 13 -23.63 39.97 22.94
CA VAL A 13 -24.84 40.17 23.74
C VAL A 13 -24.99 41.63 24.10
N LEU A 14 -26.12 42.22 23.78
CA LEU A 14 -26.47 43.60 24.16
C LEU A 14 -27.38 43.59 25.37
N ILE A 15 -26.94 44.23 26.46
CA ILE A 15 -27.70 44.42 27.66
C ILE A 15 -28.19 45.88 27.70
N LYS A 16 -29.47 46.08 27.51
CA LYS A 16 -30.08 47.40 27.59
C LYS A 16 -30.59 47.66 29.01
N VAL A 17 -30.23 48.78 29.57
CA VAL A 17 -30.67 49.23 30.90
C VAL A 17 -31.38 50.54 30.73
N LYS A 18 -32.56 50.69 31.35
CA LYS A 18 -33.33 51.93 31.34
C LYS A 18 -33.59 52.36 32.80
N SER A 19 -33.26 53.59 33.13
CA SER A 19 -33.54 54.16 34.45
C SER A 19 -34.99 54.60 34.57
N GLU A 20 -35.47 54.79 35.78
CA GLU A 20 -36.83 55.38 36.04
C GLU A 20 -37.02 56.74 35.36
N SER A 21 -35.95 57.52 35.25
CA SER A 21 -35.96 58.83 34.52
C SER A 21 -36.00 58.72 33.02
N GLY A 22 -36.03 57.46 32.48
CA GLY A 22 -36.11 57.19 31.03
C GLY A 22 -34.76 57.17 30.29
N LYS A 23 -33.62 57.39 30.98
CA LYS A 23 -32.29 57.39 30.37
C LYS A 23 -31.88 55.91 30.06
N GLU A 24 -31.44 55.66 28.84
CA GLU A 24 -31.03 54.37 28.38
C GLU A 24 -29.52 54.24 28.30
N GLY A 25 -28.99 53.06 28.71
CA GLY A 25 -27.62 52.64 28.56
C GLY A 25 -27.56 51.28 27.87
N VAL A 26 -26.52 51.03 27.09
CA VAL A 26 -26.30 49.76 26.41
C VAL A 26 -24.91 49.23 26.78
N TYR A 27 -24.88 48.05 27.37
CA TYR A 27 -23.64 47.30 27.59
C TYR A 27 -23.50 46.23 26.52
N THR A 28 -22.29 46.10 25.96
CA THR A 28 -21.95 45.04 25.01
C THR A 28 -21.08 44.01 25.71
N LEU A 29 -21.55 42.76 25.74
CA LEU A 29 -20.75 41.63 26.24
C LEU A 29 -20.37 40.77 25.03
N ASN A 30 -19.05 40.62 24.81
CA ASN A 30 -18.52 39.73 23.81
C ASN A 30 -18.08 38.44 24.51
N ILE A 31 -18.78 37.34 24.20
CA ILE A 31 -18.49 36.00 24.74
C ILE A 31 -17.85 35.19 23.66
N ILE A 32 -16.60 34.71 23.87
CA ILE A 32 -15.90 33.84 22.94
C ILE A 32 -16.10 32.41 23.39
N ARG A 33 -16.84 31.61 22.59
CA ARG A 33 -16.89 30.18 22.74
C ARG A 33 -15.80 29.56 21.89
N LYS A 34 -14.76 28.98 22.52
CA LYS A 34 -13.68 28.30 21.83
C LYS A 34 -14.22 27.10 21.07
N ASP A 35 -13.74 26.93 19.84
CA ASP A 35 -14.01 25.73 19.07
C ASP A 35 -12.91 24.69 19.40
N ASP A 36 -13.28 23.65 20.12
CA ASP A 36 -12.45 22.55 20.56
C ASP A 36 -12.81 21.23 19.84
N ARG A 37 -13.66 21.33 18.80
CA ARG A 37 -14.05 20.16 18.03
C ARG A 37 -12.83 19.60 17.28
N PRO A 38 -12.78 18.27 17.07
CA PRO A 38 -11.69 17.61 16.39
C PRO A 38 -11.43 18.16 14.97
N VAL A 39 -10.18 18.37 14.64
CA VAL A 39 -9.71 18.86 13.33
C VAL A 39 -8.93 17.80 12.55
N ASP A 40 -8.75 16.58 13.11
CA ASP A 40 -8.01 15.51 12.46
C ASP A 40 -8.74 15.02 11.21
N ASN A 41 -8.08 15.17 10.08
CA ASN A 41 -8.56 14.77 8.76
C ASN A 41 -7.74 13.61 8.17
N ASN A 42 -6.98 12.89 9.00
CA ASN A 42 -6.20 11.74 8.55
C ASN A 42 -7.06 10.47 8.47
N LEU A 43 -6.67 9.57 7.56
CA LEU A 43 -7.08 8.18 7.63
C LEU A 43 -6.14 7.41 8.56
N LYS A 44 -6.69 6.42 9.26
CA LYS A 44 -5.97 5.41 10.04
C LYS A 44 -5.58 4.23 9.17
N SER A 45 -6.46 3.83 8.24
CA SER A 45 -6.24 2.66 7.38
C SER A 45 -7.07 2.72 6.11
N ILE A 46 -6.58 2.03 5.08
CA ILE A 46 -7.30 1.73 3.85
C ILE A 46 -7.19 0.22 3.61
N ILE A 47 -8.32 -0.44 3.32
CA ILE A 47 -8.41 -1.85 2.95
C ILE A 47 -9.03 -1.93 1.56
N ILE A 48 -8.41 -2.69 0.67
CA ILE A 48 -8.82 -2.82 -0.73
C ILE A 48 -9.19 -4.28 -1.00
N ASN A 49 -10.41 -4.51 -1.53
CA ASN A 49 -10.94 -5.84 -1.84
C ASN A 49 -10.72 -6.84 -0.68
N GLY A 50 -11.12 -6.46 0.54
CA GLY A 50 -10.95 -7.27 1.74
C GLY A 50 -9.49 -7.60 2.09
N GLY A 51 -8.54 -6.75 1.66
CA GLY A 51 -7.09 -6.93 1.89
C GLY A 51 -6.40 -7.86 0.91
N THR A 52 -7.06 -8.29 -0.18
CA THR A 52 -6.42 -9.06 -1.27
C THR A 52 -5.46 -8.20 -2.08
N ILE A 53 -5.79 -6.92 -2.29
CA ILE A 53 -4.88 -5.94 -2.87
C ILE A 53 -4.16 -5.23 -1.72
N LYS A 54 -2.84 -5.34 -1.70
CA LYS A 54 -2.01 -4.76 -0.62
C LYS A 54 -1.69 -3.30 -0.90
N ILE A 55 -1.71 -2.49 0.14
CA ILE A 55 -1.25 -1.10 0.16
C ILE A 55 -0.44 -0.88 1.44
N GLU A 56 0.75 -0.33 1.29
CA GLU A 56 1.54 0.16 2.43
C GLU A 56 1.08 1.59 2.73
N PHE A 57 0.04 1.69 3.54
CA PHE A 57 -0.62 2.96 3.81
C PHE A 57 0.16 3.81 4.83
N ASP A 58 0.40 5.07 4.48
CA ASP A 58 0.92 6.13 5.35
C ASP A 58 -0.05 7.32 5.33
N PRO A 59 -0.55 7.79 6.49
CA PRO A 59 -1.50 8.93 6.57
C PRO A 59 -0.98 10.24 5.98
N SER A 60 0.33 10.40 5.83
CA SER A 60 0.95 11.58 5.22
C SER A 60 1.04 11.52 3.70
N THR A 61 0.97 10.32 3.13
CA THR A 61 1.00 10.09 1.69
C THR A 61 -0.40 10.22 1.10
N LEU A 62 -0.59 11.17 0.19
CA LEU A 62 -1.90 11.51 -0.37
C LEU A 62 -2.20 10.84 -1.71
N SER A 63 -1.21 10.24 -2.35
CA SER A 63 -1.37 9.62 -3.65
C SER A 63 -0.65 8.28 -3.71
N TYR A 64 -1.35 7.28 -4.20
CA TYR A 64 -0.86 5.91 -4.38
C TYR A 64 -1.10 5.46 -5.82
N THR A 65 -0.19 4.66 -6.35
CA THR A 65 -0.39 3.95 -7.62
C THR A 65 -0.27 2.45 -7.36
N ILE A 66 -1.29 1.70 -7.76
CA ILE A 66 -1.36 0.25 -7.57
C ILE A 66 -1.56 -0.38 -8.95
N LYS A 67 -0.65 -1.27 -9.34
CA LYS A 67 -0.81 -2.08 -10.55
C LYS A 67 -1.71 -3.27 -10.24
N THR A 68 -2.63 -3.55 -11.15
CA THR A 68 -3.58 -4.67 -11.03
C THR A 68 -3.72 -5.40 -12.37
N PHE A 69 -4.12 -6.68 -12.28
CA PHE A 69 -4.32 -7.53 -13.44
C PHE A 69 -5.78 -7.97 -13.51
N LYS A 70 -6.45 -7.67 -14.63
CA LYS A 70 -7.87 -8.02 -14.87
C LYS A 70 -8.79 -7.71 -13.69
N LEU A 71 -8.58 -6.55 -13.06
CA LEU A 71 -9.46 -6.09 -11.99
C LEU A 71 -10.82 -5.73 -12.59
N GLU A 72 -11.88 -6.38 -12.12
CA GLU A 72 -13.26 -6.17 -12.57
C GLU A 72 -14.11 -5.43 -11.55
N LYS A 73 -13.79 -5.60 -10.26
CA LYS A 73 -14.53 -5.02 -9.13
C LYS A 73 -13.57 -4.40 -8.14
N LEU A 74 -13.97 -3.28 -7.58
CA LEU A 74 -13.20 -2.57 -6.57
C LEU A 74 -14.07 -2.27 -5.36
N GLU A 75 -13.63 -2.69 -4.19
CA GLU A 75 -14.21 -2.42 -2.89
C GLU A 75 -13.15 -1.73 -2.02
N ILE A 76 -13.50 -0.60 -1.44
CA ILE A 76 -12.60 0.19 -0.59
C ILE A 76 -13.27 0.42 0.76
N GLU A 77 -12.53 0.09 1.82
CA GLU A 77 -12.86 0.48 3.19
C GLU A 77 -11.79 1.45 3.67
N ALA A 78 -12.19 2.60 4.18
CA ALA A 78 -11.28 3.59 4.73
C ALA A 78 -11.75 4.01 6.12
N THR A 79 -10.86 3.90 7.10
CA THR A 79 -11.15 4.24 8.49
C THR A 79 -10.47 5.56 8.83
N PRO A 80 -11.18 6.58 9.33
CA PRO A 80 -10.57 7.82 9.77
C PRO A 80 -9.84 7.65 11.11
N SER A 81 -8.84 8.48 11.37
CA SER A 81 -8.14 8.52 12.67
C SER A 81 -9.04 9.08 13.75
N ASP A 82 -9.81 10.12 13.43
CA ASP A 82 -10.87 10.66 14.29
C ASP A 82 -12.21 10.03 13.91
N THR A 83 -12.81 9.28 14.83
CA THR A 83 -14.09 8.57 14.61
C THR A 83 -15.28 9.49 14.34
N THR A 84 -15.16 10.80 14.62
CA THR A 84 -16.19 11.81 14.33
C THR A 84 -16.06 12.39 12.92
N ALA A 85 -14.95 12.16 12.23
CA ALA A 85 -14.74 12.60 10.87
C ALA A 85 -15.58 11.75 9.88
N LYS A 86 -16.13 12.42 8.86
CA LYS A 86 -16.85 11.75 7.78
C LYS A 86 -15.89 11.34 6.67
N VAL A 87 -16.03 10.11 6.18
CA VAL A 87 -15.27 9.61 5.02
C VAL A 87 -16.23 9.41 3.85
N ASP A 88 -15.92 10.04 2.71
CA ASP A 88 -16.60 9.86 1.45
C ASP A 88 -15.65 9.20 0.45
N ILE A 89 -16.08 8.10 -0.19
CA ILE A 89 -15.28 7.32 -1.13
C ILE A 89 -15.93 7.38 -2.51
N ALA A 90 -15.22 7.94 -3.49
CA ALA A 90 -15.64 7.99 -4.88
C ALA A 90 -14.91 6.92 -5.69
N ILE A 91 -15.61 5.85 -6.04
CA ILE A 91 -15.14 4.74 -6.87
C ILE A 91 -15.72 4.91 -8.28
N PRO A 92 -14.97 4.62 -9.37
CA PRO A 92 -15.50 4.59 -10.73
C PRO A 92 -16.70 3.64 -10.84
N LYS A 93 -17.74 4.05 -11.55
CA LYS A 93 -18.94 3.22 -11.79
C LYS A 93 -18.64 1.92 -12.55
N LYS A 94 -17.57 1.93 -13.34
CA LYS A 94 -17.08 0.79 -14.11
C LYS A 94 -15.56 0.80 -14.05
N ILE A 95 -14.97 -0.35 -13.75
CA ILE A 95 -13.53 -0.56 -13.84
C ILE A 95 -13.18 -0.90 -15.30
N ILE A 96 -12.14 -0.27 -15.81
CA ILE A 96 -11.66 -0.46 -17.20
C ILE A 96 -10.22 -0.93 -17.19
N ILE A 97 -9.77 -1.50 -18.29
CA ILE A 97 -8.34 -1.66 -18.57
C ILE A 97 -7.72 -0.27 -18.75
N GLY A 98 -6.59 -0.03 -18.13
CA GLY A 98 -5.95 1.28 -17.99
C GLY A 98 -6.19 1.90 -16.61
N GLN A 99 -6.21 3.21 -16.56
CA GLN A 99 -6.24 3.95 -15.30
C GLN A 99 -7.64 4.09 -14.71
N ASN A 100 -7.79 3.71 -13.45
CA ASN A 100 -8.99 3.88 -12.65
C ASN A 100 -8.62 4.66 -11.39
N THR A 101 -9.28 5.79 -11.14
CA THR A 101 -8.95 6.67 -10.02
C THR A 101 -10.03 6.57 -8.94
N VAL A 102 -9.61 6.30 -7.71
CA VAL A 102 -10.44 6.40 -6.50
C VAL A 102 -10.01 7.63 -5.72
N LYS A 103 -11.00 8.38 -5.22
CA LYS A 103 -10.80 9.51 -4.32
C LYS A 103 -11.46 9.22 -2.99
N ILE A 104 -10.73 9.45 -1.90
CA ILE A 104 -11.21 9.30 -0.54
C ILE A 104 -11.08 10.65 0.14
N THR A 105 -12.22 11.24 0.52
CA THR A 105 -12.27 12.55 1.16
C THR A 105 -12.60 12.38 2.63
N VAL A 106 -11.74 12.87 3.51
CA VAL A 106 -11.95 12.93 4.95
C VAL A 106 -12.37 14.33 5.34
N THR A 107 -13.54 14.45 5.93
CA THR A 107 -14.10 15.72 6.40
C THR A 107 -14.14 15.69 7.93
N PRO A 108 -13.27 16.44 8.62
CA PRO A 108 -13.29 16.53 10.08
C PRO A 108 -14.53 17.32 10.55
N THR A 109 -14.82 17.28 11.84
CA THR A 109 -15.93 18.05 12.43
C THR A 109 -15.74 19.55 12.24
N THR A 110 -14.49 20.01 12.25
CA THR A 110 -14.08 21.38 11.91
C THR A 110 -12.79 21.36 11.13
N GLY A 111 -12.51 22.44 10.39
CA GLY A 111 -11.27 22.56 9.63
C GLY A 111 -11.40 22.12 8.17
N SER A 112 -10.26 21.92 7.54
CA SER A 112 -10.17 21.61 6.11
C SER A 112 -10.33 20.12 5.83
N LYS A 113 -10.95 19.78 4.71
CA LYS A 113 -11.01 18.42 4.17
C LYS A 113 -9.62 17.99 3.71
N LYS A 114 -9.37 16.67 3.75
CA LYS A 114 -8.19 16.01 3.18
C LYS A 114 -8.62 15.01 2.12
N GLU A 115 -7.94 14.97 1.01
CA GLU A 115 -8.22 14.03 -0.08
C GLU A 115 -7.03 13.09 -0.29
N TYR A 116 -7.30 11.81 -0.36
CA TYR A 116 -6.37 10.76 -0.77
C TYR A 116 -6.80 10.25 -2.14
N THR A 117 -5.83 10.02 -3.01
CA THR A 117 -6.07 9.51 -4.37
C THR A 117 -5.36 8.17 -4.55
N ILE A 118 -6.08 7.17 -5.04
CA ILE A 118 -5.50 5.88 -5.41
C ILE A 118 -5.73 5.68 -6.90
N LEU A 119 -4.64 5.57 -7.64
CA LEU A 119 -4.63 5.26 -9.06
C LEU A 119 -4.41 3.74 -9.23
N PHE A 120 -5.39 3.04 -9.78
CA PHE A 120 -5.25 1.65 -10.19
C PHE A 120 -4.89 1.59 -11.67
N ASP A 121 -3.69 1.13 -11.97
CA ASP A 121 -3.22 0.85 -13.33
C ASP A 121 -3.55 -0.61 -13.67
N ASN A 122 -4.73 -0.81 -14.27
CA ASN A 122 -5.30 -2.13 -14.53
C ASN A 122 -4.89 -2.62 -15.92
N THR A 123 -4.28 -3.80 -16.00
CA THR A 123 -3.80 -4.39 -17.23
C THR A 123 -4.48 -5.73 -17.54
N ASP A 124 -4.58 -6.09 -18.80
CA ASP A 124 -4.98 -7.42 -19.26
C ASP A 124 -3.76 -8.30 -19.65
N LYS A 125 -2.56 -7.74 -19.57
CA LYS A 125 -1.31 -8.44 -19.84
C LYS A 125 -0.65 -8.84 -18.52
N PRO A 126 -0.33 -10.12 -18.33
CA PRO A 126 0.37 -10.56 -17.14
C PRO A 126 1.78 -9.95 -17.07
N THR A 127 2.24 -9.70 -15.86
CA THR A 127 3.62 -9.24 -15.62
C THR A 127 4.62 -10.32 -16.05
N ASP A 128 5.70 -9.91 -16.72
CA ASP A 128 6.80 -10.82 -17.09
C ASP A 128 7.57 -11.25 -15.84
N THR A 129 7.47 -12.53 -15.49
CA THR A 129 8.12 -13.12 -14.31
C THR A 129 9.42 -13.85 -14.64
N ARG A 130 9.99 -13.62 -15.83
CA ARG A 130 11.30 -14.16 -16.16
C ARG A 130 12.42 -13.41 -15.46
N LEU A 131 13.52 -14.10 -15.19
CA LEU A 131 14.75 -13.48 -14.75
C LEU A 131 15.53 -12.88 -15.93
N LYS A 132 16.12 -11.71 -15.70
CA LYS A 132 17.12 -11.09 -16.57
C LYS A 132 18.49 -11.73 -16.36
N ASN A 133 18.79 -12.09 -15.13
CA ASN A 133 20.03 -12.74 -14.74
C ASN A 133 19.79 -13.72 -13.59
N LEU A 134 20.48 -14.85 -13.65
CA LEU A 134 20.63 -15.82 -12.56
C LEU A 134 22.07 -16.33 -12.59
N SER A 135 22.79 -16.15 -11.51
CA SER A 135 24.17 -16.62 -11.41
C SER A 135 24.48 -17.17 -10.02
N ILE A 136 25.44 -18.08 -9.97
CA ILE A 136 25.89 -18.71 -8.74
C ILE A 136 27.38 -18.37 -8.58
N LYS A 137 27.77 -17.94 -7.36
CA LYS A 137 29.16 -17.58 -7.09
C LYS A 137 30.11 -18.73 -7.45
N GLY A 138 31.01 -18.49 -8.42
CA GLY A 138 32.03 -19.45 -8.83
C GLY A 138 31.57 -20.57 -9.74
N ILE A 139 30.29 -20.57 -10.18
CA ILE A 139 29.74 -21.61 -11.06
C ILE A 139 29.10 -20.96 -12.28
N ASN A 140 29.49 -21.38 -13.46
CA ASN A 140 28.84 -20.97 -14.70
C ASN A 140 27.69 -21.92 -15.00
N ILE A 141 26.47 -21.39 -15.07
CA ILE A 141 25.25 -22.14 -15.38
C ILE A 141 24.74 -21.89 -16.81
N ASN A 142 25.40 -21.02 -17.59
CA ASN A 142 24.94 -20.60 -18.93
C ASN A 142 23.47 -20.22 -18.91
N PHE A 143 23.16 -19.18 -18.13
CA PHE A 143 21.79 -18.75 -17.89
C PHE A 143 21.09 -18.25 -19.17
N GLU A 144 19.85 -18.67 -19.37
CA GLU A 144 18.91 -18.21 -20.38
C GLU A 144 17.54 -17.94 -19.74
N SER A 145 16.91 -16.80 -20.03
CA SER A 145 15.67 -16.35 -19.38
C SER A 145 14.49 -17.32 -19.53
N ASP A 146 14.45 -18.08 -20.63
CA ASP A 146 13.37 -19.02 -20.97
C ASP A 146 13.70 -20.48 -20.57
N LYS A 147 14.85 -20.70 -19.94
CA LYS A 147 15.26 -22.00 -19.42
C LYS A 147 15.06 -22.03 -17.91
N TYR A 148 14.27 -22.97 -17.43
CA TYR A 148 13.83 -23.01 -16.03
C TYR A 148 14.52 -24.11 -15.21
N ASP A 149 15.19 -25.06 -15.86
CA ASP A 149 15.87 -26.17 -15.18
C ASP A 149 17.36 -26.15 -15.48
N TYR A 150 18.15 -26.16 -14.41
CA TYR A 150 19.61 -26.16 -14.44
C TYR A 150 20.14 -27.29 -13.59
N GLU A 151 21.31 -27.81 -13.97
CA GLU A 151 22.05 -28.78 -13.20
C GLU A 151 23.43 -28.24 -12.89
N ILE A 152 23.85 -28.40 -11.65
CA ILE A 152 25.23 -28.13 -11.22
C ILE A 152 25.79 -29.37 -10.53
N ARG A 153 27.09 -29.61 -10.65
CA ARG A 153 27.70 -30.70 -9.92
C ARG A 153 27.78 -30.38 -8.44
N TYR A 154 27.42 -31.37 -7.62
CA TYR A 154 27.52 -31.24 -6.17
C TYR A 154 28.99 -31.22 -5.75
N ASP A 155 29.36 -30.30 -4.89
CA ASP A 155 30.63 -30.25 -4.18
C ASP A 155 30.34 -30.16 -2.67
N LYS A 156 31.15 -30.86 -1.86
CA LYS A 156 30.99 -30.89 -0.39
C LYS A 156 31.10 -29.51 0.25
N SER A 157 31.81 -28.56 -0.40
CA SER A 157 31.87 -27.17 0.05
C SER A 157 30.52 -26.46 0.02
N TYR A 158 29.52 -26.96 -0.73
CA TYR A 158 28.17 -26.37 -0.82
C TYR A 158 27.28 -26.73 0.36
N LYS A 159 27.71 -27.65 1.25
CA LYS A 159 26.90 -28.09 2.40
C LYS A 159 26.34 -26.92 3.23
N ASN A 160 27.11 -25.86 3.42
CA ASN A 160 26.69 -24.68 4.18
C ASN A 160 25.90 -23.67 3.35
N GLY A 161 25.57 -24.00 2.10
CA GLY A 161 24.82 -23.15 1.18
C GLY A 161 25.67 -22.53 0.09
N ILE A 162 24.99 -22.08 -0.97
CA ILE A 162 25.60 -21.34 -2.08
C ILE A 162 24.93 -19.99 -2.24
N LYS A 163 25.73 -19.01 -2.65
CA LYS A 163 25.24 -17.66 -2.89
C LYS A 163 24.74 -17.53 -4.32
N ILE A 164 23.48 -17.15 -4.45
CA ILE A 164 22.79 -16.92 -5.71
C ILE A 164 22.61 -15.42 -5.89
N TYR A 165 22.78 -14.94 -7.10
CA TYR A 165 22.51 -13.59 -7.54
C TYR A 165 21.46 -13.65 -8.64
N ASP A 166 20.45 -12.83 -8.52
CA ASP A 166 19.31 -12.79 -9.43
C ASP A 166 18.93 -11.36 -9.77
N THR A 167 18.24 -11.19 -10.88
CA THR A 167 17.62 -9.92 -11.27
C THR A 167 16.42 -10.27 -12.16
N ALA A 168 15.26 -9.74 -11.84
CA ALA A 168 14.06 -9.91 -12.65
C ALA A 168 14.08 -9.04 -13.91
N LEU A 169 13.31 -9.43 -14.94
CA LEU A 169 13.03 -8.60 -16.11
C LEU A 169 12.08 -7.44 -15.77
N SER A 170 11.13 -7.69 -14.90
CA SER A 170 10.19 -6.66 -14.43
C SER A 170 10.43 -6.28 -12.97
N GLU A 171 10.39 -4.98 -12.68
CA GLU A 171 10.45 -4.45 -11.30
C GLU A 171 9.19 -4.77 -10.49
N ASP A 172 8.09 -5.11 -11.17
CA ASP A 172 6.81 -5.48 -10.54
C ASP A 172 6.76 -6.94 -10.09
N THR A 173 7.91 -7.50 -9.71
CA THR A 173 8.04 -8.89 -9.26
C THR A 173 8.75 -8.98 -7.92
N LYS A 174 8.43 -10.06 -7.19
CA LYS A 174 9.14 -10.48 -5.98
C LYS A 174 9.89 -11.76 -6.28
N ILE A 175 11.18 -11.81 -5.91
CA ILE A 175 12.01 -13.03 -6.02
C ILE A 175 12.15 -13.68 -4.65
N THR A 176 11.93 -14.99 -4.58
CA THR A 176 12.11 -15.80 -3.37
C THR A 176 12.99 -17.00 -3.68
N ILE A 177 14.11 -17.15 -2.94
CA ILE A 177 15.02 -18.29 -3.06
C ILE A 177 14.77 -19.27 -1.92
N LYS A 178 14.63 -20.55 -2.23
CA LYS A 178 14.43 -21.64 -1.25
C LYS A 178 15.37 -22.79 -1.52
N GLY A 179 15.79 -23.48 -0.46
CA GLY A 179 16.60 -24.69 -0.57
C GLY A 179 18.05 -24.45 -0.95
N ASN A 180 18.60 -23.25 -0.73
CA ASN A 180 20.00 -22.91 -1.02
C ASN A 180 20.97 -23.12 0.16
N ASN A 181 20.51 -23.75 1.24
CA ASN A 181 21.29 -24.10 2.42
C ASN A 181 21.16 -25.59 2.72
N ASN A 182 22.11 -26.16 3.50
CA ASN A 182 22.16 -27.57 3.87
C ASN A 182 22.07 -28.51 2.65
N LEU A 183 22.91 -28.18 1.65
CA LEU A 183 22.86 -28.85 0.36
C LEU A 183 23.56 -30.22 0.41
N GLU A 184 22.96 -31.16 -0.29
CA GLU A 184 23.49 -32.51 -0.53
C GLU A 184 23.26 -32.92 -2.00
N GLU A 185 23.79 -34.04 -2.40
CA GLU A 185 23.54 -34.59 -3.73
C GLU A 185 22.05 -34.84 -3.91
N GLY A 186 21.46 -34.37 -5.02
CA GLY A 186 20.04 -34.45 -5.32
C GLY A 186 19.22 -33.26 -4.81
N SER A 187 19.80 -32.37 -4.01
CA SER A 187 19.11 -31.13 -3.58
C SER A 187 18.65 -30.29 -4.77
N VAL A 188 17.51 -29.63 -4.61
CA VAL A 188 16.97 -28.70 -5.62
C VAL A 188 16.81 -27.33 -4.98
N ILE A 189 17.47 -26.35 -5.55
CA ILE A 189 17.26 -24.95 -5.20
C ILE A 189 16.19 -24.39 -6.12
N LYS A 190 15.24 -23.65 -5.54
CA LYS A 190 14.13 -23.01 -6.23
C LYS A 190 14.26 -21.51 -6.16
N VAL A 191 14.18 -20.85 -7.31
CA VAL A 191 14.10 -19.40 -7.42
C VAL A 191 12.71 -19.09 -7.99
N LEU A 192 11.81 -18.66 -7.13
CA LEU A 192 10.43 -18.31 -7.47
C LEU A 192 10.36 -16.81 -7.76
N VAL A 193 9.81 -16.45 -8.91
CA VAL A 193 9.55 -15.08 -9.34
C VAL A 193 8.05 -14.90 -9.45
N GLU A 194 7.47 -14.04 -8.63
CA GLU A 194 6.02 -13.81 -8.54
C GLU A 194 5.71 -12.37 -8.91
N ALA A 195 4.72 -12.16 -9.76
CA ALA A 195 4.21 -10.83 -10.05
C ALA A 195 3.54 -10.22 -8.81
N LEU A 196 3.78 -8.93 -8.52
CA LEU A 196 3.19 -8.23 -7.38
C LEU A 196 1.66 -8.09 -7.49
N ASP A 197 1.12 -8.11 -8.72
CA ASP A 197 -0.32 -8.08 -9.02
C ASP A 197 -0.96 -9.47 -9.05
N GLY A 198 -0.19 -10.54 -8.78
CA GLY A 198 -0.66 -11.92 -8.82
C GLY A 198 -0.94 -12.48 -10.22
N SER A 199 -0.59 -11.75 -11.30
CA SER A 199 -0.93 -12.12 -12.69
C SER A 199 -0.19 -13.35 -13.19
N SER A 200 1.01 -13.63 -12.69
CA SER A 200 1.89 -14.69 -13.15
C SER A 200 2.96 -15.07 -12.12
N SER A 201 3.55 -16.23 -12.33
CA SER A 201 4.73 -16.69 -11.59
C SER A 201 5.60 -17.59 -12.46
N SER A 202 6.90 -17.63 -12.17
CA SER A 202 7.86 -18.55 -12.79
C SER A 202 8.77 -19.16 -11.71
N GLU A 203 9.12 -20.43 -11.85
CA GLU A 203 10.03 -21.12 -10.93
C GLU A 203 11.23 -21.64 -11.71
N TYR A 204 12.43 -21.17 -11.37
CA TYR A 204 13.69 -21.72 -11.84
C TYR A 204 14.22 -22.73 -10.83
N ARG A 205 14.67 -23.87 -11.31
CA ARG A 205 15.16 -24.99 -10.49
C ARG A 205 16.62 -25.28 -10.80
N ILE A 206 17.44 -25.38 -9.77
CA ILE A 206 18.85 -25.74 -9.88
C ILE A 206 19.05 -27.04 -9.11
N ARG A 207 19.26 -28.12 -9.82
CA ARG A 207 19.48 -29.46 -9.25
C ARG A 207 20.97 -29.71 -9.03
N LEU A 208 21.33 -30.22 -7.86
CA LEU A 208 22.69 -30.68 -7.56
C LEU A 208 22.82 -32.14 -7.95
N VAL A 209 23.63 -32.43 -8.96
CA VAL A 209 23.88 -33.79 -9.47
C VAL A 209 25.23 -34.29 -9.03
N LYS A 210 25.36 -35.64 -8.97
CA LYS A 210 26.59 -36.30 -8.63
C LYS A 210 27.72 -35.90 -9.58
N ASP A 211 28.91 -35.63 -9.05
CA ASP A 211 30.09 -35.52 -9.87
C ASP A 211 30.53 -36.92 -10.34
N THR A 212 30.23 -37.23 -11.57
CA THR A 212 30.60 -38.51 -12.20
C THR A 212 32.03 -38.52 -12.74
N ARG A 213 32.83 -37.48 -12.55
CA ARG A 213 34.25 -37.53 -12.87
C ARG A 213 34.93 -38.51 -11.92
N ILE A 214 35.30 -39.64 -12.45
CA ILE A 214 36.03 -40.68 -11.72
C ILE A 214 37.42 -40.10 -11.45
N ASN A 215 37.73 -39.94 -10.17
CA ASN A 215 39.13 -39.72 -9.79
C ASN A 215 39.82 -41.10 -9.88
N PHE A 216 40.66 -41.27 -10.86
CA PHE A 216 41.66 -42.36 -10.92
C PHE A 216 42.86 -41.99 -10.06
#